data_6765ee885677f04e29dd9c2bd64c3de8
#
_entry.id   6765ee885677f04e29dd9c2bd64c3de8
#
_cell.length_a   1.000
_cell.length_b   1.000
_cell.length_c   1.000
_cell.angle_alpha   90.00
_cell.angle_beta   90.00
_cell.angle_gamma   90.00
#
_symmetry.space_group_name_H-M   'P 1'
#
loop_
_entity.id
_entity.type
_entity.pdbx_description
1 polymer ?
#
loop_
_entity_poly.entity_id
_entity_poly.type
_entity_poly.pdbx_seq_one_letter_code
_entity_poly.pdbx_strand_id
1 'polypeptide(L)'
;IVEVAVPATVKRNTSKKNFATRIEGFKLGSTSRRGTWIVTQVETGDLLAVHLGQGAKLVRCLAKDPVEKGTAVIITLTQTGQIRIVDPAKKSEVWVATDEEMAAEVATETGFDLASEAISWTTFGERLLRQKGRLKSILMDSSFLLGIGPIYSDEILFESGLKYDR
;
A
#
# COMPACT_ATOMS: atom_id res chain seq x y z
N ILE A 1 -10.99 15.97 -10.04
CA ILE A 1 -12.22 15.12 -10.03
C ILE A 1 -11.83 13.73 -9.56
N VAL A 2 -12.63 13.17 -8.69
CA VAL A 2 -12.39 11.81 -8.13
C VAL A 2 -13.58 10.91 -8.44
N GLU A 3 -13.28 9.78 -9.07
CA GLU A 3 -14.27 8.75 -9.37
C GLU A 3 -13.93 7.48 -8.57
N VAL A 4 -14.90 6.95 -7.84
CA VAL A 4 -14.75 5.72 -7.06
C VAL A 4 -15.66 4.64 -7.64
N ALA A 5 -15.09 3.72 -8.39
CA ALA A 5 -15.79 2.59 -8.99
C ALA A 5 -16.05 1.44 -8.00
N VAL A 6 -15.13 1.24 -7.03
CA VAL A 6 -15.24 0.21 -5.99
C VAL A 6 -15.37 0.86 -4.61
N PRO A 7 -16.60 0.97 -4.06
CA PRO A 7 -16.83 1.63 -2.75
C PRO A 7 -16.07 1.00 -1.60
N ALA A 8 -15.86 -0.30 -1.62
CA ALA A 8 -15.13 -1.01 -0.59
C ALA A 8 -13.67 -0.54 -0.44
N THR A 9 -13.09 0.01 -1.51
CA THR A 9 -11.72 0.55 -1.51
C THR A 9 -11.58 1.81 -0.64
N VAL A 10 -12.65 2.60 -0.49
CA VAL A 10 -12.63 3.87 0.26
C VAL A 10 -13.53 3.85 1.50
N LYS A 11 -13.84 2.67 2.03
CA LYS A 11 -14.79 2.51 3.15
C LYS A 11 -14.38 3.24 4.44
N ARG A 12 -13.09 3.47 4.67
CA ARG A 12 -12.59 4.17 5.88
C ARG A 12 -13.05 5.64 5.96
N ASN A 13 -13.33 6.27 4.84
CA ASN A 13 -13.87 7.63 4.79
C ASN A 13 -15.42 7.67 4.80
N THR A 14 -16.08 6.66 5.34
CA THR A 14 -17.53 6.53 5.50
C THR A 14 -18.33 6.54 4.19
N SER A 15 -17.92 7.29 3.18
CA SER A 15 -18.57 7.35 1.86
C SER A 15 -17.63 7.84 0.78
N LYS A 16 -17.96 7.53 -0.49
CA LYS A 16 -17.27 8.09 -1.67
C LYS A 16 -17.26 9.62 -1.68
N LYS A 17 -18.37 10.24 -1.25
CA LYS A 17 -18.51 11.68 -1.22
C LYS A 17 -17.56 12.30 -0.20
N ASN A 18 -17.47 11.74 0.98
CA ASN A 18 -16.56 12.19 2.02
C ASN A 18 -15.10 12.11 1.56
N PHE A 19 -14.70 11.00 0.92
CA PHE A 19 -13.38 10.82 0.33
C PHE A 19 -13.10 11.89 -0.75
N ALA A 20 -14.01 12.09 -1.70
CA ALA A 20 -13.83 13.02 -2.80
C ALA A 20 -13.72 14.47 -2.31
N THR A 21 -14.59 14.91 -1.41
CA THR A 21 -14.61 16.31 -0.92
C THR A 21 -13.35 16.73 -0.18
N ARG A 22 -12.59 15.78 0.39
CA ARG A 22 -11.34 16.07 1.10
C ARG A 22 -10.13 16.25 0.17
N ILE A 23 -10.23 15.84 -1.10
CA ILE A 23 -9.11 15.92 -2.06
C ILE A 23 -9.44 16.68 -3.34
N GLU A 24 -10.73 16.81 -3.72
CA GLU A 24 -11.11 17.55 -4.91
C GLU A 24 -10.87 19.05 -4.75
N GLY A 25 -10.23 19.64 -5.76
CA GLY A 25 -9.89 21.06 -5.78
C GLY A 25 -8.60 21.43 -5.05
N PHE A 26 -7.99 20.50 -4.31
CA PHE A 26 -6.75 20.75 -3.58
C PHE A 26 -5.52 20.22 -4.32
N LYS A 27 -4.36 20.80 -4.05
CA LYS A 27 -3.09 20.34 -4.59
C LYS A 27 -2.62 19.09 -3.83
N LEU A 28 -2.09 18.14 -4.60
CA LEU A 28 -1.33 17.01 -4.08
C LEU A 28 0.16 17.39 -4.04
N GLY A 29 0.77 17.26 -2.89
CA GLY A 29 2.17 17.60 -2.62
C GLY A 29 3.12 16.41 -2.77
N SER A 30 4.10 16.34 -1.87
CA SER A 30 5.09 15.27 -1.85
C SER A 30 4.46 13.91 -1.52
N THR A 31 5.04 12.88 -2.13
CA THR A 31 4.65 11.48 -1.86
C THR A 31 5.79 10.76 -1.17
N SER A 32 5.48 10.01 -0.13
CA SER A 32 6.40 9.19 0.63
C SER A 32 5.81 7.83 0.93
N ARG A 33 6.63 6.91 1.45
CA ARG A 33 6.16 5.64 1.99
C ARG A 33 6.16 5.71 3.53
N ARG A 34 5.10 5.19 4.15
CA ARG A 34 5.02 4.97 5.60
C ARG A 34 4.52 3.54 5.82
N GLY A 35 5.39 2.66 6.28
CA GLY A 35 5.10 1.24 6.36
C GLY A 35 4.72 0.65 5.00
N THR A 36 3.58 -0.01 4.89
CA THR A 36 3.03 -0.55 3.63
C THR A 36 2.21 0.47 2.83
N TRP A 37 2.08 1.72 3.29
CA TRP A 37 1.28 2.76 2.69
C TRP A 37 2.09 3.71 1.80
N ILE A 38 1.53 4.07 0.65
CA ILE A 38 1.94 5.21 -0.17
C ILE A 38 1.14 6.40 0.32
N VAL A 39 1.81 7.45 0.78
CA VAL A 39 1.17 8.60 1.42
C VAL A 39 1.53 9.87 0.65
N THR A 40 0.53 10.58 0.17
CA THR A 40 0.67 11.85 -0.55
C THR A 40 0.05 12.97 0.26
N GLN A 41 0.78 14.05 0.47
CA GLN A 41 0.29 15.24 1.16
C GLN A 41 -0.80 15.92 0.34
N VAL A 42 -1.84 16.40 1.02
CA VAL A 42 -2.90 17.25 0.46
C VAL A 42 -2.72 18.65 1.01
N GLU A 43 -3.02 19.70 0.22
CA GLU A 43 -2.86 21.10 0.59
C GLU A 43 -3.61 21.47 1.89
N THR A 44 -4.65 20.75 2.23
CA THR A 44 -5.44 20.90 3.47
C THR A 44 -4.69 20.50 4.74
N GLY A 45 -3.54 19.83 4.61
CA GLY A 45 -2.84 19.15 5.72
C GLY A 45 -3.22 17.68 5.88
N ASP A 46 -4.25 17.22 5.18
CA ASP A 46 -4.63 15.82 5.11
C ASP A 46 -3.61 14.99 4.30
N LEU A 47 -3.70 13.69 4.42
CA LEU A 47 -2.88 12.71 3.72
C LEU A 47 -3.78 11.80 2.87
N LEU A 48 -3.50 11.73 1.56
CA LEU A 48 -4.05 10.69 0.71
C LEU A 48 -3.21 9.43 0.87
N ALA A 49 -3.76 8.43 1.54
CA ALA A 49 -3.10 7.17 1.82
C ALA A 49 -3.62 6.05 0.90
N VAL A 50 -2.70 5.30 0.31
CA VAL A 50 -2.98 4.18 -0.60
C VAL A 50 -2.21 2.95 -0.14
N HIS A 51 -2.92 1.89 0.20
CA HIS A 51 -2.36 0.55 0.40
C HIS A 51 -2.75 -0.32 -0.79
N LEU A 52 -1.76 -0.80 -1.54
CA LEU A 52 -2.00 -1.65 -2.71
C LEU A 52 -2.14 -3.11 -2.30
N GLY A 53 -3.28 -3.69 -2.62
CA GLY A 53 -3.51 -5.14 -2.48
C GLY A 53 -2.65 -5.94 -3.47
N GLN A 54 -2.56 -7.25 -3.23
CA GLN A 54 -1.80 -8.14 -4.10
C GLN A 54 -2.28 -8.08 -5.55
N GLY A 55 -1.37 -7.80 -6.48
CA GLY A 55 -1.65 -7.66 -7.91
C GLY A 55 -2.28 -6.33 -8.32
N ALA A 56 -2.50 -5.42 -7.38
CA ALA A 56 -2.96 -4.07 -7.67
C ALA A 56 -1.83 -3.20 -8.23
N LYS A 57 -2.22 -2.16 -8.98
CA LYS A 57 -1.30 -1.21 -9.61
C LYS A 57 -1.75 0.22 -9.35
N LEU A 58 -0.79 1.10 -9.14
CA LEU A 58 -0.95 2.55 -9.23
C LEU A 58 -0.42 3.00 -10.60
N VAL A 59 -1.30 3.54 -11.44
CA VAL A 59 -0.97 3.87 -12.83
C VAL A 59 -1.17 5.35 -13.07
N ARG A 60 -0.17 6.01 -13.67
CA ARG A 60 -0.31 7.36 -14.22
C ARG A 60 -0.55 7.26 -15.72
N CYS A 61 -1.61 7.89 -16.22
CA CYS A 61 -2.02 7.84 -17.61
C CYS A 61 -2.69 9.15 -18.04
N LEU A 62 -3.01 9.27 -19.31
CA LEU A 62 -3.81 10.38 -19.83
C LEU A 62 -5.31 10.11 -19.59
N ALA A 63 -6.11 11.17 -19.46
CA ALA A 63 -7.55 11.03 -19.27
C ALA A 63 -8.25 10.32 -20.44
N LYS A 64 -7.67 10.41 -21.66
CA LYS A 64 -8.17 9.74 -22.87
C LYS A 64 -7.84 8.26 -22.97
N ASP A 65 -6.90 7.78 -22.16
CA ASP A 65 -6.48 6.38 -22.21
C ASP A 65 -7.62 5.47 -21.73
N PRO A 66 -7.81 4.29 -22.34
CA PRO A 66 -8.88 3.39 -21.97
C PRO A 66 -8.78 3.01 -20.49
N VAL A 67 -9.94 2.90 -19.84
CA VAL A 67 -9.99 2.48 -18.42
C VAL A 67 -9.87 0.97 -18.35
N GLU A 68 -8.83 0.49 -17.66
CA GLU A 68 -8.60 -0.95 -17.46
C GLU A 68 -9.72 -1.55 -16.60
N LYS A 69 -10.08 -2.80 -16.94
CA LYS A 69 -11.01 -3.59 -16.12
C LYS A 69 -10.42 -3.80 -14.73
N GLY A 70 -11.21 -3.52 -13.69
CA GLY A 70 -10.74 -3.60 -12.30
C GLY A 70 -10.20 -2.28 -11.76
N THR A 71 -10.29 -1.17 -12.50
CA THR A 71 -9.99 0.16 -11.96
C THR A 71 -10.96 0.48 -10.83
N ALA A 72 -10.41 0.71 -9.64
CA ALA A 72 -11.17 0.95 -8.41
C ALA A 72 -11.36 2.45 -8.12
N VAL A 73 -10.33 3.26 -8.37
CA VAL A 73 -10.34 4.71 -8.12
C VAL A 73 -9.63 5.42 -9.27
N ILE A 74 -10.18 6.56 -9.70
CA ILE A 74 -9.59 7.46 -10.69
C ILE A 74 -9.50 8.84 -10.06
N ILE A 75 -8.30 9.41 -10.03
CA ILE A 75 -8.05 10.79 -9.61
C ILE A 75 -7.58 11.56 -10.84
N THR A 76 -8.41 12.47 -11.33
CA THR A 76 -8.10 13.33 -12.47
C THR A 76 -7.44 14.60 -12.00
N LEU A 77 -6.24 14.86 -12.48
CA LEU A 77 -5.43 16.03 -12.18
C LEU A 77 -5.61 17.10 -13.27
N THR A 78 -5.58 18.37 -12.90
CA THR A 78 -5.84 19.48 -13.82
C THR A 78 -4.79 19.62 -14.93
N GLN A 79 -3.54 19.25 -14.67
CA GLN A 79 -2.43 19.49 -15.60
C GLN A 79 -1.75 18.22 -16.12
N THR A 80 -1.90 17.08 -15.48
CA THR A 80 -1.00 15.94 -15.68
C THR A 80 -1.69 14.62 -16.00
N GLY A 81 -2.99 14.64 -16.29
CA GLY A 81 -3.76 13.43 -16.61
C GLY A 81 -4.39 12.77 -15.39
N GLN A 82 -4.31 11.46 -15.28
CA GLN A 82 -4.98 10.70 -14.23
C GLN A 82 -4.01 9.82 -13.45
N ILE A 83 -4.33 9.62 -12.18
CA ILE A 83 -3.80 8.53 -11.34
C ILE A 83 -4.94 7.53 -11.19
N ARG A 84 -4.68 6.28 -11.55
CA ARG A 84 -5.66 5.18 -11.45
C ARG A 84 -5.15 4.09 -10.53
N ILE A 85 -6.01 3.59 -9.67
CA ILE A 85 -5.76 2.40 -8.87
C ILE A 85 -6.50 1.25 -9.53
N VAL A 86 -5.73 0.33 -10.12
CA VAL A 86 -6.27 -0.87 -10.78
C VAL A 86 -6.10 -2.03 -9.81
N ASP A 87 -7.21 -2.56 -9.33
CA ASP A 87 -7.26 -3.61 -8.31
C ASP A 87 -8.32 -4.66 -8.63
N PRO A 88 -8.01 -5.61 -9.51
CA PRO A 88 -8.95 -6.67 -9.89
C PRO A 88 -9.41 -7.52 -8.70
N ALA A 89 -8.56 -7.67 -7.68
CA ALA A 89 -8.83 -8.48 -6.50
C ALA A 89 -9.66 -7.74 -5.43
N LYS A 90 -9.85 -6.43 -5.55
CA LYS A 90 -10.57 -5.56 -4.60
C LYS A 90 -10.03 -5.62 -3.18
N LYS A 91 -8.70 -5.69 -3.04
CA LYS A 91 -7.97 -5.80 -1.77
C LYS A 91 -7.22 -4.51 -1.38
N SER A 92 -7.16 -3.52 -2.29
CA SER A 92 -6.54 -2.24 -2.01
C SER A 92 -7.42 -1.38 -1.10
N GLU A 93 -6.77 -0.53 -0.32
CA GLU A 93 -7.43 0.48 0.49
C GLU A 93 -6.92 1.87 0.12
N VAL A 94 -7.85 2.81 0.03
CA VAL A 94 -7.55 4.22 -0.23
C VAL A 94 -8.38 5.06 0.72
N TRP A 95 -7.75 5.98 1.43
CA TRP A 95 -8.44 6.87 2.34
C TRP A 95 -7.73 8.21 2.48
N VAL A 96 -8.45 9.20 2.97
CA VAL A 96 -7.87 10.49 3.36
C VAL A 96 -7.83 10.52 4.88
N ALA A 97 -6.63 10.62 5.42
CA ALA A 97 -6.33 10.54 6.85
C ALA A 97 -5.74 11.85 7.35
N THR A 98 -5.84 12.10 8.65
CA THR A 98 -4.96 13.06 9.33
C THR A 98 -3.59 12.42 9.57
N ASP A 99 -2.59 13.23 9.95
CA ASP A 99 -1.26 12.70 10.27
C ASP A 99 -1.30 11.76 11.49
N GLU A 100 -2.12 12.08 12.49
CA GLU A 100 -2.33 11.25 13.68
C GLU A 100 -2.99 9.91 13.34
N GLU A 101 -4.04 9.93 12.50
CA GLU A 101 -4.70 8.71 12.04
C GLU A 101 -3.73 7.82 11.26
N MET A 102 -2.90 8.41 10.41
CA MET A 102 -1.90 7.67 9.64
C MET A 102 -0.79 7.11 10.54
N ALA A 103 -0.32 7.88 11.52
CA ALA A 103 0.66 7.42 12.49
C ALA A 103 0.12 6.24 13.32
N ALA A 104 -1.14 6.32 13.76
CA ALA A 104 -1.80 5.23 14.48
C ALA A 104 -1.93 3.96 13.62
N GLU A 105 -2.25 4.12 12.33
CA GLU A 105 -2.34 3.00 11.39
C GLU A 105 -0.98 2.30 11.22
N VAL A 106 0.08 3.06 10.94
CA VAL A 106 1.44 2.52 10.76
C VAL A 106 1.93 1.86 12.05
N ALA A 107 1.56 2.37 13.21
CA ALA A 107 1.93 1.76 14.50
C ALA A 107 1.33 0.36 14.71
N THR A 108 0.31 -0.03 13.95
CA THR A 108 -0.23 -1.41 13.97
C THR A 108 0.64 -2.40 13.21
N GLU A 109 1.52 -1.93 12.33
CA GLU A 109 2.43 -2.75 11.56
C GLU A 109 3.62 -3.18 12.45
N THR A 110 3.64 -4.44 12.85
CA THR A 110 4.65 -4.97 13.79
C THR A 110 5.84 -5.66 13.13
N GLY A 111 5.79 -5.85 11.82
CA GLY A 111 6.85 -6.47 11.03
C GLY A 111 8.08 -5.56 10.88
N PHE A 112 9.24 -6.16 10.61
CA PHE A 112 10.43 -5.39 10.27
C PHE A 112 10.25 -4.71 8.91
N ASP A 113 10.50 -3.42 8.85
CA ASP A 113 10.54 -2.65 7.61
C ASP A 113 11.97 -2.57 7.06
N LEU A 114 12.35 -3.58 6.29
CA LEU A 114 13.72 -3.71 5.75
C LEU A 114 14.13 -2.57 4.80
N ALA A 115 13.18 -1.78 4.31
CA ALA A 115 13.48 -0.63 3.47
C ALA A 115 13.71 0.65 4.26
N SER A 116 13.31 0.70 5.54
CA SER A 116 13.49 1.85 6.42
C SER A 116 14.65 1.69 7.38
N GLU A 117 14.92 0.47 7.83
CA GLU A 117 15.96 0.21 8.83
C GLU A 117 16.71 -1.10 8.56
N ALA A 118 18.01 -1.08 8.85
CA ALA A 118 18.83 -2.28 8.80
C ALA A 118 18.58 -3.14 10.05
N ILE A 119 18.30 -4.41 9.83
CA ILE A 119 18.17 -5.37 10.92
C ILE A 119 19.44 -6.20 11.03
N SER A 120 19.92 -6.44 12.27
CA SER A 120 21.02 -7.36 12.48
C SER A 120 20.58 -8.81 12.21
N TRP A 121 21.49 -9.64 11.72
CA TRP A 121 21.20 -11.06 11.49
C TRP A 121 20.83 -11.80 12.77
N THR A 122 21.37 -11.39 13.92
CA THR A 122 21.03 -11.93 15.26
C THR A 122 19.58 -11.63 15.61
N THR A 123 19.16 -10.37 15.51
CA THR A 123 17.79 -9.95 15.79
C THR A 123 16.80 -10.63 14.84
N PHE A 124 17.14 -10.73 13.56
CA PHE A 124 16.34 -11.44 12.57
C PHE A 124 16.21 -12.93 12.91
N GLY A 125 17.34 -13.58 13.20
CA GLY A 125 17.39 -15.01 13.55
C GLY A 125 16.60 -15.33 14.81
N GLU A 126 16.75 -14.57 15.88
CA GLU A 126 15.98 -14.74 17.12
C GLU A 126 14.47 -14.65 16.89
N ARG A 127 14.04 -13.68 16.08
CA ARG A 127 12.62 -13.51 15.76
C ARG A 127 12.11 -14.61 14.83
N LEU A 128 12.94 -15.06 13.88
CA LEU A 128 12.62 -16.14 12.97
C LEU A 128 12.44 -17.48 13.74
N LEU A 129 13.33 -17.79 14.69
CA LEU A 129 13.27 -19.00 15.51
C LEU A 129 12.00 -19.12 16.37
N ARG A 130 11.33 -18.00 16.64
CA ARG A 130 10.04 -17.96 17.36
C ARG A 130 8.85 -18.23 16.46
N GLN A 131 9.04 -18.20 15.13
CA GLN A 131 7.96 -18.42 14.17
C GLN A 131 7.71 -19.94 13.99
N LYS A 132 6.45 -20.26 13.67
CA LYS A 132 6.04 -21.64 13.36
C LYS A 132 5.44 -21.66 11.96
N GLY A 133 5.82 -22.63 11.16
CA GLY A 133 5.29 -22.80 9.82
C GLY A 133 6.37 -22.89 8.75
N ARG A 134 5.94 -22.85 7.49
CA ARG A 134 6.85 -22.88 6.34
C ARG A 134 7.55 -21.54 6.19
N LEU A 135 8.83 -21.57 5.90
CA LEU A 135 9.66 -20.38 5.81
C LEU A 135 9.10 -19.34 4.82
N LYS A 136 8.61 -19.76 3.66
CA LYS A 136 7.94 -18.86 2.70
C LYS A 136 6.75 -18.13 3.32
N SER A 137 5.91 -18.84 4.08
CA SER A 137 4.74 -18.21 4.75
C SER A 137 5.17 -17.21 5.81
N ILE A 138 6.24 -17.50 6.55
CA ILE A 138 6.80 -16.59 7.55
C ILE A 138 7.35 -15.33 6.90
N LEU A 139 8.10 -15.45 5.80
CA LEU A 139 8.63 -14.30 5.05
C LEU A 139 7.52 -13.39 4.50
N MET A 140 6.37 -13.96 4.15
CA MET A 140 5.21 -13.23 3.62
C MET A 140 4.27 -12.70 4.71
N ASP A 141 4.52 -13.02 5.98
CA ASP A 141 3.72 -12.52 7.09
C ASP A 141 4.11 -11.08 7.42
N SER A 142 3.17 -10.15 7.24
CA SER A 142 3.38 -8.73 7.51
C SER A 142 3.65 -8.41 8.99
N SER A 143 3.33 -9.33 9.90
CA SER A 143 3.72 -9.23 11.31
C SER A 143 5.19 -9.56 11.55
N PHE A 144 5.84 -10.22 10.60
CA PHE A 144 7.26 -10.58 10.62
C PHE A 144 8.09 -9.65 9.73
N LEU A 145 7.74 -9.52 8.43
CA LEU A 145 8.41 -8.63 7.46
C LEU A 145 7.38 -7.79 6.70
N LEU A 146 7.56 -6.49 6.66
CA LEU A 146 6.70 -5.62 5.87
C LEU A 146 7.05 -5.67 4.38
N GLY A 147 6.03 -5.75 3.53
CA GLY A 147 6.15 -5.56 2.09
C GLY A 147 6.74 -6.74 1.31
N ILE A 148 7.01 -7.89 1.94
CA ILE A 148 7.48 -9.08 1.25
C ILE A 148 6.28 -9.87 0.70
N GLY A 149 6.20 -9.93 -0.61
CA GLY A 149 5.20 -10.72 -1.34
C GLY A 149 5.73 -12.04 -1.90
N PRO A 150 4.92 -12.78 -2.67
CA PRO A 150 5.30 -14.10 -3.22
C PRO A 150 6.60 -14.07 -4.04
N ILE A 151 6.81 -13.04 -4.84
CA ILE A 151 7.98 -12.92 -5.72
C ILE A 151 9.25 -12.77 -4.87
N TYR A 152 9.28 -11.76 -4.00
CA TYR A 152 10.46 -11.52 -3.15
C TYR A 152 10.73 -12.67 -2.18
N SER A 153 9.71 -13.32 -1.66
CA SER A 153 9.93 -14.50 -0.80
C SER A 153 10.59 -15.65 -1.57
N ASP A 154 10.26 -15.85 -2.84
CA ASP A 154 10.91 -16.87 -3.68
C ASP A 154 12.37 -16.48 -3.99
N GLU A 155 12.64 -15.23 -4.33
CA GLU A 155 14.00 -14.74 -4.57
C GLU A 155 14.88 -14.87 -3.30
N ILE A 156 14.36 -14.49 -2.14
CA ILE A 156 15.09 -14.64 -0.86
C ILE A 156 15.45 -16.10 -0.59
N LEU A 157 14.51 -17.03 -0.79
CA LEU A 157 14.75 -18.45 -0.59
C LEU A 157 15.76 -19.00 -1.59
N PHE A 158 15.63 -18.60 -2.86
CA PHE A 158 16.54 -18.98 -3.93
C PHE A 158 17.97 -18.52 -3.66
N GLU A 159 18.18 -17.25 -3.37
CA GLU A 159 19.49 -16.67 -3.05
C GLU A 159 20.11 -17.29 -1.78
N SER A 160 19.27 -17.67 -0.81
CA SER A 160 19.72 -18.35 0.42
C SER A 160 19.99 -19.82 0.23
N GLY A 161 19.73 -20.40 -0.94
CA GLY A 161 19.85 -21.87 -1.18
C GLY A 161 18.87 -22.70 -0.35
N LEU A 162 17.77 -22.11 0.11
CA LEU A 162 16.78 -22.76 0.97
C LEU A 162 15.56 -23.23 0.16
N LYS A 163 15.03 -24.38 0.51
CA LYS A 163 13.77 -24.88 -0.08
C LYS A 163 12.58 -24.22 0.60
N TYR A 164 11.51 -23.98 -0.18
CA TYR A 164 10.27 -23.32 0.27
C TYR A 164 9.49 -24.12 1.33
N ASP A 165 9.73 -25.42 1.41
CA ASP A 165 9.01 -26.38 2.25
C ASP A 165 9.66 -26.64 3.63
N ARG A 166 10.71 -25.88 3.95
CA ARG A 166 11.40 -25.96 5.25
C ARG A 166 10.94 -24.87 6.20
#